data_dfd1a3eb9af2a597dad388004de9e96b
#
_entry.id   dfd1a3eb9af2a597dad388004de9e96b
#
_cell.length_a   1.000
_cell.length_b   1.000
_cell.length_c   1.000
_cell.angle_alpha   90.00
_cell.angle_beta   90.00
_cell.angle_gamma   90.00
#
_symmetry.space_group_name_H-M   'P 1'
#
loop_
_entity.id
_entity.type
_entity.pdbx_description
1 polymer ?
#
loop_
_entity_poly.entity_id
_entity_poly.type
_entity_poly.pdbx_seq_one_letter_code
_entity_poly.pdbx_strand_id
1 'polypeptide(L)'
;MPVLRLPFETRQKSRFRALLPDGTEVGVMLERGQVLRDGECLCAATDDLVVRVQAAPEPVSEVHSADALLLLRAGYHLGNRHVPLQLGHGWLRYLHDHVLDEMVRGLGLTVGFTQAPFEPEAGAYAAGGHAHSHAHGDQHAH
;
A
#
# COMPACT_ATOMS: atom_id res chain seq x y z
N MET A 1 13.36 17.26 -9.57
CA MET A 1 12.05 16.60 -9.71
C MET A 1 11.28 16.72 -8.41
N PRO A 2 10.12 17.30 -8.43
CA PRO A 2 9.31 17.41 -7.20
C PRO A 2 8.90 16.04 -6.68
N VAL A 3 8.66 15.95 -5.38
CA VAL A 3 8.27 14.70 -4.72
C VAL A 3 6.89 14.88 -4.10
N LEU A 4 5.99 13.92 -4.34
CA LEU A 4 4.72 13.84 -3.67
C LEU A 4 4.83 12.75 -2.61
N ARG A 5 4.77 13.14 -1.35
CA ARG A 5 4.85 12.20 -0.23
C ARG A 5 3.42 11.88 0.20
N LEU A 6 3.00 10.65 -0.02
CA LEU A 6 1.59 10.27 0.13
C LEU A 6 1.42 9.03 0.98
N PRO A 7 0.42 9.02 1.88
CA PRO A 7 0.09 7.80 2.63
C PRO A 7 -0.62 6.80 1.72
N PHE A 8 -0.71 5.55 2.16
CA PHE A 8 -1.32 4.49 1.37
C PHE A 8 -2.76 4.80 0.96
N GLU A 9 -3.55 5.34 1.88
CA GLU A 9 -4.94 5.64 1.59
C GLU A 9 -5.07 6.53 0.35
N THR A 10 -4.21 7.52 0.22
CA THR A 10 -4.22 8.41 -0.94
C THR A 10 -3.65 7.70 -2.17
N ARG A 11 -2.57 6.93 -2.00
CA ARG A 11 -1.92 6.26 -3.13
C ARG A 11 -2.80 5.21 -3.82
N GLN A 12 -3.82 4.70 -3.14
CA GLN A 12 -4.74 3.73 -3.74
C GLN A 12 -5.94 4.39 -4.43
N LYS A 13 -6.11 5.71 -4.29
CA LYS A 13 -7.22 6.41 -4.94
C LYS A 13 -6.92 6.64 -6.41
N SER A 14 -7.95 6.54 -7.24
CA SER A 14 -7.82 6.82 -8.66
C SER A 14 -7.87 8.31 -8.97
N ARG A 15 -8.41 9.11 -8.05
CA ARG A 15 -8.53 10.56 -8.23
C ARG A 15 -8.29 11.26 -6.92
N PHE A 16 -7.38 12.22 -6.92
CA PHE A 16 -7.13 13.01 -5.71
C PHE A 16 -6.37 14.29 -6.07
N ARG A 17 -6.36 15.24 -5.16
CA ARG A 17 -5.57 16.46 -5.26
C ARG A 17 -4.43 16.39 -4.26
N ALA A 18 -3.31 16.95 -4.61
CA ALA A 18 -2.15 16.99 -3.73
C ALA A 18 -1.39 18.28 -3.95
N LEU A 19 -0.58 18.66 -2.94
CA LEU A 19 0.26 19.84 -3.04
C LEU A 19 1.71 19.42 -3.22
N LEU A 20 2.38 20.03 -4.17
CA LEU A 20 3.82 19.87 -4.32
C LEU A 20 4.52 20.68 -3.22
N PRO A 21 5.80 20.40 -2.95
CA PRO A 21 6.53 21.14 -1.91
C PRO A 21 6.53 22.65 -2.09
N ASP A 22 6.41 23.15 -3.31
CA ASP A 22 6.36 24.59 -3.59
C ASP A 22 4.95 25.18 -3.45
N GLY A 23 3.98 24.36 -3.04
CA GLY A 23 2.60 24.82 -2.86
C GLY A 23 1.73 24.69 -4.09
N THR A 24 2.27 24.24 -5.20
CA THR A 24 1.46 24.04 -6.42
C THR A 24 0.50 22.90 -6.22
N GLU A 25 -0.78 23.12 -6.51
CA GLU A 25 -1.78 22.06 -6.42
C GLU A 25 -1.83 21.28 -7.71
N VAL A 26 -1.83 19.96 -7.62
CA VAL A 26 -1.95 19.07 -8.77
C VAL A 26 -3.13 18.12 -8.59
N GLY A 27 -3.82 17.83 -9.67
CA GLY A 27 -4.86 16.82 -9.70
C GLY A 27 -4.31 15.55 -10.30
N VAL A 28 -4.51 14.43 -9.62
CA VAL A 28 -4.04 13.13 -10.11
C VAL A 28 -5.25 12.31 -10.53
N MET A 29 -5.20 11.76 -11.74
CA MET A 29 -6.24 10.89 -12.26
C MET A 29 -5.59 9.65 -12.86
N LEU A 30 -5.96 8.50 -12.34
CA LEU A 30 -5.38 7.22 -12.75
C LEU A 30 -6.49 6.23 -13.05
N GLU A 31 -6.16 5.14 -13.68
CA GLU A 31 -7.10 4.06 -13.89
C GLU A 31 -7.45 3.44 -12.55
N ARG A 32 -8.67 2.97 -12.42
CA ARG A 32 -9.11 2.29 -11.20
C ARG A 32 -8.28 1.03 -10.98
N GLY A 33 -8.01 0.76 -9.73
CA GLY A 33 -7.26 -0.42 -9.33
C GLY A 33 -5.76 -0.23 -9.31
N GLN A 34 -5.26 0.93 -9.74
CA GLN A 34 -3.84 1.21 -9.62
C GLN A 34 -3.53 1.73 -8.24
N VAL A 35 -2.40 1.30 -7.71
CA VAL A 35 -1.86 1.82 -6.46
C VAL A 35 -0.49 2.41 -6.77
N LEU A 36 -0.30 3.67 -6.45
CA LEU A 36 0.99 4.30 -6.64
C LEU A 36 1.99 3.76 -5.64
N ARG A 37 3.14 3.32 -6.13
CA ARG A 37 4.20 2.75 -5.28
C ARG A 37 5.34 3.75 -5.10
N ASP A 38 6.09 3.56 -4.02
CA ASP A 38 7.24 4.39 -3.73
C ASP A 38 8.21 4.39 -4.92
N GLY A 39 8.66 5.55 -5.32
CA GLY A 39 9.60 5.69 -6.42
C GLY A 39 8.99 5.83 -7.80
N GLU A 40 7.69 5.61 -7.96
CA GLU A 40 7.06 5.77 -9.27
C GLU A 40 6.99 7.24 -9.65
N CYS A 41 7.06 7.52 -10.95
CA CYS A 41 6.96 8.88 -11.47
C CYS A 41 5.64 9.08 -12.18
N LEU A 42 5.08 10.26 -12.02
CA LEU A 42 3.88 10.67 -12.72
C LEU A 42 4.24 11.82 -13.66
N CYS A 43 3.75 11.73 -14.89
CA CYS A 43 3.96 12.78 -15.88
C CYS A 43 2.66 13.53 -16.11
N ALA A 44 2.73 14.85 -16.19
CA ALA A 44 1.55 15.63 -16.53
C ALA A 44 1.16 15.36 -17.98
N ALA A 45 -0.13 15.51 -18.28
CA ALA A 45 -0.64 15.31 -19.63
C ALA A 45 0.05 16.23 -20.65
N THR A 46 0.55 17.37 -20.19
CA THR A 46 1.24 18.33 -21.05
C THR A 46 2.74 18.06 -21.18
N ASP A 47 3.24 17.02 -20.47
CA ASP A 47 4.65 16.62 -20.48
C ASP A 47 5.60 17.69 -19.93
N ASP A 48 5.09 18.72 -19.25
CA ASP A 48 5.90 19.79 -18.71
C ASP A 48 6.18 19.62 -17.21
N LEU A 49 5.70 18.57 -16.60
CA LEU A 49 5.89 18.31 -15.18
C LEU A 49 6.01 16.81 -14.93
N VAL A 50 7.05 16.43 -14.22
CA VAL A 50 7.24 15.05 -13.76
C VAL A 50 7.41 15.11 -12.26
N VAL A 51 6.64 14.30 -11.53
CA VAL A 51 6.76 14.23 -10.08
C VAL A 51 7.05 12.79 -9.67
N ARG A 52 7.79 12.61 -8.59
CA ARG A 52 8.08 11.28 -8.05
C ARG A 52 7.23 11.06 -6.82
N VAL A 53 6.62 9.89 -6.73
CA VAL A 53 5.82 9.48 -5.57
C VAL A 53 6.73 8.92 -4.49
N GLN A 54 6.50 9.31 -3.26
CA GLN A 54 7.19 8.75 -2.11
C GLN A 54 6.13 8.27 -1.12
N ALA A 55 6.27 7.05 -0.64
CA ALA A 55 5.37 6.53 0.39
C ALA A 55 5.68 7.23 1.71
N ALA A 56 4.71 7.95 2.23
CA ALA A 56 4.90 8.68 3.49
C ALA A 56 4.97 7.71 4.66
N PRO A 57 5.81 7.98 5.67
CA PRO A 57 5.77 7.19 6.90
C PRO A 57 4.40 7.33 7.56
N GLU A 58 3.87 6.23 8.08
CA GLU A 58 2.56 6.19 8.71
C GLU A 58 2.62 5.30 9.93
N PRO A 59 1.67 5.44 10.88
CA PRO A 59 1.60 4.52 12.00
C PRO A 59 1.28 3.11 11.50
N VAL A 60 2.16 2.18 11.79
CA VAL A 60 2.00 0.78 11.38
C VAL A 60 2.25 -0.14 12.55
N SER A 61 1.65 -1.31 12.49
CA SER A 61 1.93 -2.40 13.41
C SER A 61 2.79 -3.41 12.67
N GLU A 62 3.85 -3.90 13.34
CA GLU A 62 4.75 -4.88 12.76
C GLU A 62 4.81 -6.13 13.60
N VAL A 63 4.81 -7.26 12.95
CA VAL A 63 4.89 -8.56 13.60
C VAL A 63 6.07 -9.30 13.03
N HIS A 64 7.06 -9.62 13.88
CA HIS A 64 8.23 -10.38 13.51
C HIS A 64 8.20 -11.69 14.27
N SER A 65 8.49 -12.79 13.62
CA SER A 65 8.53 -14.08 14.29
C SER A 65 9.44 -15.06 13.56
N ALA A 66 10.21 -15.82 14.34
CA ALA A 66 10.99 -16.93 13.81
C ALA A 66 10.08 -18.16 13.60
N ASP A 67 8.88 -18.17 14.18
CA ASP A 67 7.93 -19.27 14.01
C ASP A 67 7.09 -18.99 12.77
N ALA A 68 7.44 -19.65 11.68
CA ALA A 68 6.77 -19.43 10.41
C ALA A 68 5.29 -19.77 10.45
N LEU A 69 4.90 -20.77 11.23
CA LEU A 69 3.50 -21.18 11.32
C LEU A 69 2.66 -20.10 12.01
N LEU A 70 3.17 -19.52 13.09
CA LEU A 70 2.45 -18.44 13.76
C LEU A 70 2.29 -17.24 12.82
N LEU A 71 3.32 -16.92 12.06
CA LEU A 71 3.26 -15.81 11.14
C LEU A 71 2.26 -16.06 10.01
N LEU A 72 2.21 -17.29 9.51
CA LEU A 72 1.23 -17.68 8.50
C LEU A 72 -0.19 -17.56 9.04
N ARG A 73 -0.40 -17.96 10.29
CA ARG A 73 -1.72 -17.83 10.93
C ARG A 73 -2.14 -16.37 11.03
N ALA A 74 -1.22 -15.51 11.43
CA ALA A 74 -1.51 -14.08 11.50
C ALA A 74 -1.91 -13.55 10.12
N GLY A 75 -1.15 -13.90 9.08
CA GLY A 75 -1.46 -13.51 7.72
C GLY A 75 -2.82 -14.03 7.26
N TYR A 76 -3.14 -15.27 7.61
CA TYR A 76 -4.42 -15.89 7.27
C TYR A 76 -5.59 -15.12 7.90
N HIS A 77 -5.51 -14.85 9.19
CA HIS A 77 -6.61 -14.19 9.90
C HIS A 77 -6.74 -12.72 9.51
N LEU A 78 -5.64 -12.02 9.30
CA LEU A 78 -5.67 -10.65 8.85
C LEU A 78 -6.23 -10.57 7.42
N GLY A 79 -5.80 -11.46 6.54
CA GLY A 79 -6.29 -11.52 5.17
C GLY A 79 -7.77 -11.85 5.11
N ASN A 80 -8.24 -12.69 6.02
CA ASN A 80 -9.64 -13.05 6.11
C ASN A 80 -10.53 -11.86 6.48
N ARG A 81 -9.96 -10.83 7.11
CA ARG A 81 -10.66 -9.59 7.44
C ARG A 81 -10.44 -8.53 6.35
N HIS A 82 -9.85 -8.91 5.23
CA HIS A 82 -9.56 -8.04 4.09
C HIS A 82 -8.65 -6.86 4.46
N VAL A 83 -7.73 -7.09 5.39
CA VAL A 83 -6.78 -6.08 5.82
C VAL A 83 -5.61 -6.04 4.86
N PRO A 84 -5.24 -4.87 4.31
CA PRO A 84 -4.04 -4.77 3.50
C PRO A 84 -2.80 -5.14 4.32
N LEU A 85 -1.93 -5.98 3.77
CA LEU A 85 -0.74 -6.47 4.45
C LEU A 85 0.50 -6.25 3.62
N GLN A 86 1.56 -5.75 4.24
CA GLN A 86 2.88 -5.76 3.67
C GLN A 86 3.60 -6.98 4.23
N LEU A 87 4.22 -7.76 3.37
CA LEU A 87 4.86 -9.01 3.76
C LEU A 87 6.35 -8.96 3.50
N GLY A 88 7.11 -9.57 4.40
CA GLY A 88 8.54 -9.72 4.24
C GLY A 88 9.00 -11.07 4.77
N HIS A 89 10.30 -11.31 4.75
CA HIS A 89 10.85 -12.57 5.24
C HIS A 89 10.85 -12.53 6.77
N GLY A 90 9.98 -13.29 7.37
CA GLY A 90 9.88 -13.36 8.83
C GLY A 90 9.11 -12.23 9.49
N TRP A 91 8.40 -11.42 8.71
CA TRP A 91 7.60 -10.31 9.28
C TRP A 91 6.42 -9.95 8.40
N LEU A 92 5.45 -9.28 9.00
CA LEU A 92 4.38 -8.63 8.27
C LEU A 92 4.06 -7.29 8.92
N ARG A 93 3.38 -6.44 8.18
CA ARG A 93 3.04 -5.09 8.62
C ARG A 93 1.65 -4.73 8.14
N TYR A 94 0.90 -4.01 8.97
CA TYR A 94 -0.41 -3.48 8.59
C TYR A 94 -0.57 -2.09 9.20
N LEU A 95 -1.50 -1.31 8.69
CA LEU A 95 -1.77 0.01 9.27
C LEU A 95 -2.24 -0.20 10.71
N HIS A 96 -1.73 0.60 11.63
CA HIS A 96 -1.99 0.43 13.06
C HIS A 96 -3.48 0.41 13.36
N ASP A 97 -3.91 -0.62 14.09
CA ASP A 97 -5.30 -0.80 14.47
C ASP A 97 -5.33 -1.60 15.76
N HIS A 98 -5.89 -1.02 16.80
CA HIS A 98 -5.91 -1.62 18.13
C HIS A 98 -6.60 -2.98 18.16
N VAL A 99 -7.70 -3.14 17.43
CA VAL A 99 -8.45 -4.39 17.41
C VAL A 99 -7.63 -5.48 16.71
N LEU A 100 -6.96 -5.14 15.63
CA LEU A 100 -6.12 -6.10 14.92
C LEU A 100 -4.91 -6.48 15.76
N ASP A 101 -4.32 -5.53 16.47
CA ASP A 101 -3.19 -5.81 17.35
C ASP A 101 -3.58 -6.83 18.43
N GLU A 102 -4.77 -6.67 19.02
CA GLU A 102 -5.24 -7.59 20.03
C GLU A 102 -5.47 -9.01 19.47
N MET A 103 -5.99 -9.07 18.26
CA MET A 103 -6.21 -10.36 17.60
C MET A 103 -4.87 -11.07 17.37
N VAL A 104 -3.87 -10.34 16.87
CA VAL A 104 -2.55 -10.91 16.59
C VAL A 104 -1.88 -11.36 17.89
N ARG A 105 -1.98 -10.55 18.95
CA ARG A 105 -1.43 -10.95 20.26
C ARG A 105 -2.11 -12.21 20.78
N GLY A 106 -3.40 -12.33 20.55
CA GLY A 106 -4.15 -13.52 20.93
C GLY A 106 -3.69 -14.79 20.23
N LEU A 107 -3.02 -14.69 19.10
CA LEU A 107 -2.46 -15.83 18.41
C LEU A 107 -1.08 -16.21 18.98
N GLY A 108 -0.55 -15.43 19.90
CA GLY A 108 0.74 -15.74 20.53
C GLY A 108 1.91 -14.93 19.95
N LEU A 109 1.62 -13.88 19.19
CA LEU A 109 2.66 -13.07 18.58
C LEU A 109 2.80 -11.71 19.28
N THR A 110 3.98 -11.14 19.19
CA THR A 110 4.23 -9.79 19.69
C THR A 110 4.00 -8.79 18.55
N VAL A 111 3.37 -7.68 18.87
CA VAL A 111 3.11 -6.62 17.90
C VAL A 111 3.91 -5.39 18.29
N GLY A 112 4.71 -4.87 17.38
CA GLY A 112 5.46 -3.62 17.55
C GLY A 112 4.76 -2.48 16.82
N PHE A 113 4.95 -1.28 17.31
CA PHE A 113 4.39 -0.08 16.70
C PHE A 113 5.52 0.80 16.21
N THR A 114 5.41 1.32 14.98
CA THR A 114 6.40 2.24 14.44
C THR A 114 5.80 3.14 13.38
N GLN A 115 6.57 4.11 12.93
CA GLN A 115 6.22 4.95 11.78
C GLN A 115 7.07 4.46 10.62
N ALA A 116 6.43 4.05 9.55
CA ALA A 116 7.16 3.53 8.38
C ALA A 116 6.31 3.64 7.12
N PRO A 117 6.93 3.70 5.96
CA PRO A 117 6.18 3.62 4.71
C PRO A 117 5.41 2.32 4.62
N PHE A 118 4.18 2.37 4.11
CA PHE A 118 3.35 1.18 4.00
C PHE A 118 3.12 0.81 2.54
N GLU A 119 3.60 -0.35 2.16
CA GLU A 119 3.52 -0.85 0.80
C GLU A 119 2.92 -2.25 0.80
N PRO A 120 1.60 -2.37 0.97
CA PRO A 120 0.98 -3.68 1.08
C PRO A 120 0.99 -4.46 -0.23
N GLU A 121 0.74 -5.75 -0.12
CA GLU A 121 0.63 -6.65 -1.27
C GLU A 121 -0.50 -6.21 -2.18
N ALA A 122 -0.30 -6.34 -3.48
CA ALA A 122 -1.38 -6.20 -4.43
C ALA A 122 -2.25 -7.46 -4.36
N GLY A 123 -3.50 -7.34 -4.70
CA GLY A 123 -4.36 -8.51 -4.79
C GLY A 123 -3.84 -9.47 -5.86
N ALA A 124 -4.04 -10.75 -5.64
CA ALA A 124 -3.54 -11.78 -6.56
C ALA A 124 -4.02 -11.57 -7.99
N TYR A 125 -5.27 -11.17 -8.15
CA TYR A 125 -5.83 -10.96 -9.47
C TYR A 125 -5.28 -9.68 -10.10
N ALA A 126 -5.01 -8.65 -9.32
CA ALA A 126 -4.41 -7.43 -9.83
C ALA A 126 -3.00 -7.69 -10.34
N ALA A 127 -2.21 -8.48 -9.61
CA ALA A 127 -0.87 -8.84 -10.03
C ALA A 127 -0.89 -9.66 -11.30
N GLY A 128 -1.83 -10.59 -11.40
CA GLY A 128 -1.97 -11.38 -12.59
C GLY A 128 -2.41 -10.59 -13.79
N GLY A 129 -3.25 -9.62 -13.56
CA GLY A 129 -3.77 -8.77 -14.58
C GLY A 129 -2.74 -7.98 -15.30
N HIS A 130 -1.61 -7.70 -14.67
CA HIS A 130 -0.65 -7.05 -15.27
C HIS A 130 0.04 -7.79 -16.31
N ALA A 131 0.12 -8.98 -16.19
CA ALA A 131 0.80 -9.78 -17.08
C ALA A 131 0.19 -9.74 -18.44
N HIS A 132 -0.83 -9.13 -18.61
CA HIS A 132 -1.40 -9.09 -19.84
C HIS A 132 -2.23 -8.03 -20.08
N SER A 133 -2.16 -7.57 -20.38
CA SER A 133 -2.89 -6.86 -20.43
C SER A 133 -3.77 -6.55 -20.62
N HIS A 134 -4.06 -6.13 -20.72
CA HIS A 134 -5.00 -6.01 -20.58
C HIS A 134 -5.44 -5.69 -21.14
N ALA A 135 -5.44 -5.39 -21.63
CA ALA A 135 -6.08 -5.15 -21.82
C ALA A 135 -6.96 -5.04 -21.79
N HIS A 136 -7.38 -4.79 -21.82
CA HIS A 136 -8.46 -4.82 -21.43
C HIS A 136 -9.08 -4.42 -21.02
N GLY A 137 -8.98 -4.14 -20.78
CA GLY A 137 -9.66 -3.73 -20.32
C GLY A 137 -10.32 -3.82 -19.70
N ASP A 138 -10.74 -3.76 -19.77
CA ASP A 138 -11.46 -3.98 -18.97
C ASP A 138 -11.54 -4.31 -18.07
N GLN A 139 -11.32 -4.25 -17.76
CA GLN A 139 -11.42 -4.63 -16.77
C GLN A 139 -11.68 -4.85 -15.86
N HIS A 140 -11.71 -4.98 -15.58
CA HIS A 140 -12.08 -5.30 -14.51
C HIS A 140 -12.34 -5.07 -13.44
N ALA A 141 -12.42 -5.11 -13.34
CA ALA A 141 -12.71 -4.92 -12.20
C ALA A 141 -12.63 -5.45 -11.04
N HIS A 142 -12.52 -5.55 -10.24
CA HIS A 142 -12.80 -6.11 -9.07
C HIS A 142 -12.91 -5.33 -8.12
#